data_a54a55ab99609aba77232c376e065f16
#
_entry.id   a54a55ab99609aba77232c376e065f16
#
_cell.length_a   1.000
_cell.length_b   1.000
_cell.length_c   1.000
_cell.angle_alpha   90.00
_cell.angle_beta   90.00
_cell.angle_gamma   90.00
#
_symmetry.space_group_name_H-M   'P 1'
#
loop_
_entity.id
_entity.type
_entity.pdbx_description
1 polymer ?
#
loop_
_entity_poly.entity_id
_entity_poly.type
_entity_poly.pdbx_seq_one_letter_code
_entity_poly.pdbx_strand_id
1 'polypeptide(L)'
;MSTASEIIAAVGGPENVSSLTHCATRLRFQLVDASKVDGKAVDSIDGVMGSVSQSGERYQVIIGGAVQTVFNAINALPEMQTKREPTDAEIKAAARSGGPRGKSAWLDTFFEFLSDSFRPVLGALLGASLIITFMSIMATLHIVGNWSDPKVTLSPSWTFVNLMWQSVFTFLPLMVAYNASKKAGADPWVGFAIMAFVMLPGFTTLGEHPAKTIKLAGGNEIPIVEVFGLPLTVPSYGSQVFPPLFMAVVLGLLYKLLKKIIPENVQLVFVPFLAFVIMIPLTAFLIGPAGIYVGGWIGNSLGAINNFSPFIFAIIVPLAYPFMVPVGLHWPINAIMLANIASIGSDYIQGPMGAWNFACFGATAGVLFLAFRDRDTQMRQTATGALAAGLLGGISEPSLYGIHLRFKKIYSRMLPGCLVGGLIIGIGGGLKIKAFVFTSLLTIPAFDNILLYAIAVFAAFATSMLLVIFFDYRSAEEKAAVRAKADGATDDGTAGGGATSAEADSKAGSSPDGSSASGADTAAQSIGNAASEADAAAANASSISQSRVEELISGLGGRDNVGTIDSIATTRLRVEVQDSSLVDIDALNSAGIAGAVEVLPGVWHIILGQEALAFAETISAG
;
A
#
# COMPACT_ATOMS: atom_id res chain seq x y z
N MET A 1 -29.31 -4.88 -27.15
CA MET A 1 -28.83 -4.09 -25.99
C MET A 1 -27.43 -4.58 -25.65
N SER A 2 -26.61 -3.81 -24.94
CA SER A 2 -25.29 -4.32 -24.53
C SER A 2 -25.44 -5.21 -23.30
N THR A 3 -24.61 -6.23 -23.13
CA THR A 3 -24.57 -7.08 -21.92
C THR A 3 -24.64 -6.27 -20.63
N ALA A 4 -24.00 -5.08 -20.60
CA ALA A 4 -24.03 -4.16 -19.47
C ALA A 4 -25.44 -3.60 -19.19
N SER A 5 -26.18 -3.17 -20.20
CA SER A 5 -27.54 -2.64 -20.04
C SER A 5 -28.56 -3.73 -19.70
N GLU A 6 -28.37 -4.94 -20.23
CA GLU A 6 -29.22 -6.10 -19.91
C GLU A 6 -29.04 -6.54 -18.46
N ILE A 7 -27.80 -6.58 -17.94
CA ILE A 7 -27.55 -6.89 -16.53
C ILE A 7 -28.22 -5.85 -15.62
N ILE A 8 -28.07 -4.54 -15.92
CA ILE A 8 -28.70 -3.50 -15.11
C ILE A 8 -30.21 -3.58 -15.13
N ALA A 9 -30.82 -3.84 -16.28
CA ALA A 9 -32.26 -4.04 -16.38
C ALA A 9 -32.72 -5.25 -15.54
N ALA A 10 -32.02 -6.38 -15.63
CA ALA A 10 -32.35 -7.62 -14.94
C ALA A 10 -32.14 -7.58 -13.41
N VAL A 11 -31.25 -6.73 -12.91
CA VAL A 11 -31.10 -6.52 -11.45
C VAL A 11 -32.10 -5.47 -10.89
N GLY A 12 -33.08 -5.05 -11.67
CA GLY A 12 -34.16 -4.15 -11.24
C GLY A 12 -33.92 -2.68 -11.61
N GLY A 13 -33.04 -2.43 -12.57
CA GLY A 13 -32.74 -1.09 -13.08
C GLY A 13 -31.71 -0.31 -12.28
N PRO A 14 -31.24 0.84 -12.81
CA PRO A 14 -30.20 1.65 -12.19
C PRO A 14 -30.63 2.19 -10.81
N GLU A 15 -31.92 2.42 -10.60
CA GLU A 15 -32.50 2.88 -9.33
C GLU A 15 -32.35 1.84 -8.21
N ASN A 16 -32.27 0.56 -8.56
CA ASN A 16 -32.13 -0.54 -7.61
C ASN A 16 -30.66 -0.81 -7.24
N VAL A 17 -29.69 -0.24 -7.95
CA VAL A 17 -28.26 -0.44 -7.66
C VAL A 17 -27.78 0.65 -6.72
N SER A 18 -27.48 0.29 -5.47
CA SER A 18 -26.88 1.19 -4.46
C SER A 18 -25.37 1.31 -4.64
N SER A 19 -24.68 0.20 -4.90
CA SER A 19 -23.27 0.21 -5.27
C SER A 19 -22.91 -1.01 -6.12
N LEU A 20 -21.87 -0.86 -6.94
CA LEU A 20 -21.31 -1.92 -7.78
C LEU A 20 -19.81 -2.01 -7.56
N THR A 21 -19.34 -3.20 -7.23
CA THR A 21 -17.91 -3.55 -7.14
C THR A 21 -17.66 -4.84 -7.92
N HIS A 22 -16.41 -5.22 -8.10
CA HIS A 22 -16.07 -6.50 -8.71
C HIS A 22 -14.85 -7.14 -8.06
N CYS A 23 -14.71 -8.47 -8.23
CA CYS A 23 -13.47 -9.19 -8.01
C CYS A 23 -12.94 -9.72 -9.34
N ALA A 24 -12.01 -10.67 -9.32
CA ALA A 24 -11.39 -11.19 -10.55
C ALA A 24 -12.38 -11.80 -11.56
N THR A 25 -13.55 -12.31 -11.12
CA THR A 25 -14.49 -13.04 -11.97
C THR A 25 -15.96 -12.66 -11.77
N ARG A 26 -16.31 -11.80 -10.79
CA ARG A 26 -17.71 -11.52 -10.41
C ARG A 26 -17.95 -10.04 -10.24
N LEU A 27 -19.10 -9.59 -10.74
CA LEU A 27 -19.72 -8.33 -10.34
C LEU A 27 -20.42 -8.52 -9.00
N ARG A 28 -20.33 -7.54 -8.12
CA ARG A 28 -20.96 -7.54 -6.79
C ARG A 28 -21.85 -6.31 -6.68
N PHE A 29 -23.12 -6.53 -6.69
CA PHE A 29 -24.13 -5.49 -6.51
C PHE A 29 -24.54 -5.41 -5.04
N GLN A 30 -24.64 -4.22 -4.51
CA GLN A 30 -25.44 -3.88 -3.36
C GLN A 30 -26.71 -3.26 -3.92
N LEU A 31 -27.84 -3.87 -3.66
CA LEU A 31 -29.14 -3.45 -4.17
C LEU A 31 -29.89 -2.65 -3.11
N VAL A 32 -30.90 -1.91 -3.53
CA VAL A 32 -31.88 -1.27 -2.65
C VAL A 32 -32.94 -2.30 -2.23
N ASP A 33 -33.33 -3.18 -3.18
CA ASP A 33 -34.36 -4.19 -3.00
C ASP A 33 -34.02 -5.40 -3.88
N ALA A 34 -33.58 -6.49 -3.25
CA ALA A 34 -33.22 -7.72 -3.94
C ALA A 34 -34.40 -8.47 -4.55
N SER A 35 -35.64 -8.18 -4.12
CA SER A 35 -36.84 -8.80 -4.68
C SER A 35 -37.14 -8.37 -6.13
N LYS A 36 -36.55 -7.27 -6.58
CA LYS A 36 -36.66 -6.76 -7.95
C LYS A 36 -35.75 -7.45 -8.95
N VAL A 37 -34.91 -8.36 -8.51
CA VAL A 37 -33.97 -9.06 -9.38
C VAL A 37 -34.66 -10.19 -10.09
N ASP A 38 -34.63 -10.21 -11.41
CA ASP A 38 -34.99 -11.38 -12.19
C ASP A 38 -33.76 -12.27 -12.44
N GLY A 39 -33.50 -13.18 -11.50
CA GLY A 39 -32.33 -14.08 -11.56
C GLY A 39 -32.29 -14.94 -12.82
N LYS A 40 -33.45 -15.35 -13.35
CA LYS A 40 -33.51 -16.13 -14.60
C LYS A 40 -33.14 -15.27 -15.80
N ALA A 41 -33.58 -14.02 -15.83
CA ALA A 41 -33.17 -13.07 -16.86
C ALA A 41 -31.68 -12.80 -16.79
N VAL A 42 -31.08 -12.62 -15.58
CA VAL A 42 -29.64 -12.44 -15.40
C VAL A 42 -28.85 -13.64 -15.94
N ASP A 43 -29.25 -14.85 -15.59
CA ASP A 43 -28.57 -16.09 -16.00
C ASP A 43 -28.69 -16.38 -17.51
N SER A 44 -29.67 -15.77 -18.19
CA SER A 44 -29.87 -15.92 -19.65
C SER A 44 -29.10 -14.92 -20.49
N ILE A 45 -28.41 -13.94 -19.88
CA ILE A 45 -27.65 -12.90 -20.59
C ILE A 45 -26.34 -13.50 -21.16
N ASP A 46 -26.09 -13.25 -22.43
CA ASP A 46 -24.84 -13.70 -23.06
C ASP A 46 -23.60 -13.10 -22.39
N GLY A 47 -22.66 -13.98 -21.99
CA GLY A 47 -21.47 -13.62 -21.23
C GLY A 47 -21.65 -13.67 -19.70
N VAL A 48 -22.84 -14.00 -19.18
CA VAL A 48 -23.07 -14.31 -17.75
C VAL A 48 -22.96 -15.83 -17.56
N MET A 49 -22.14 -16.24 -16.62
CA MET A 49 -21.90 -17.65 -16.28
C MET A 49 -22.81 -18.15 -15.16
N GLY A 50 -23.57 -17.25 -14.53
CA GLY A 50 -24.51 -17.52 -13.45
C GLY A 50 -24.58 -16.37 -12.46
N SER A 51 -25.57 -16.45 -11.56
CA SER A 51 -25.79 -15.42 -10.55
C SER A 51 -26.12 -16.01 -9.18
N VAL A 52 -25.83 -15.27 -8.10
CA VAL A 52 -26.06 -15.73 -6.72
C VAL A 52 -26.60 -14.58 -5.87
N SER A 53 -27.78 -14.77 -5.30
CA SER A 53 -28.31 -13.90 -4.24
C SER A 53 -27.60 -14.19 -2.91
N GLN A 54 -27.26 -13.14 -2.18
CA GLN A 54 -26.65 -13.22 -0.86
C GLN A 54 -27.49 -12.45 0.17
N SER A 55 -27.28 -12.76 1.44
CA SER A 55 -27.98 -12.06 2.53
C SER A 55 -27.67 -10.56 2.55
N GLY A 56 -28.65 -9.71 2.89
CA GLY A 56 -28.49 -8.27 3.06
C GLY A 56 -28.42 -7.49 1.75
N GLU A 57 -29.37 -7.71 0.85
CA GLU A 57 -29.53 -6.98 -0.42
C GLU A 57 -28.30 -7.05 -1.34
N ARG A 58 -27.50 -8.12 -1.22
CA ARG A 58 -26.32 -8.35 -2.04
C ARG A 58 -26.59 -9.38 -3.13
N TYR A 59 -26.16 -9.04 -4.35
CA TYR A 59 -26.32 -9.91 -5.51
C TYR A 59 -25.00 -10.02 -6.28
N GLN A 60 -24.63 -11.21 -6.72
CA GLN A 60 -23.40 -11.45 -7.48
C GLN A 60 -23.72 -12.01 -8.86
N VAL A 61 -23.08 -11.47 -9.89
CA VAL A 61 -23.15 -11.96 -11.26
C VAL A 61 -21.76 -12.43 -11.68
N ILE A 62 -21.67 -13.68 -12.09
CA ILE A 62 -20.42 -14.34 -12.46
C ILE A 62 -20.18 -14.11 -13.96
N ILE A 63 -19.09 -13.38 -14.30
CA ILE A 63 -18.74 -13.00 -15.67
C ILE A 63 -17.47 -13.73 -16.15
N GLY A 64 -16.65 -14.22 -15.20
CA GLY A 64 -15.34 -14.76 -15.55
C GLY A 64 -14.30 -13.70 -15.91
N GLY A 65 -13.42 -14.01 -16.86
CA GLY A 65 -12.27 -13.14 -17.21
C GLY A 65 -12.65 -11.78 -17.80
N ALA A 66 -13.86 -11.64 -18.34
CA ALA A 66 -14.35 -10.37 -18.93
C ALA A 66 -14.97 -9.41 -17.89
N VAL A 67 -14.94 -9.74 -16.59
CA VAL A 67 -15.59 -8.95 -15.53
C VAL A 67 -15.16 -7.48 -15.52
N GLN A 68 -13.90 -7.17 -15.73
CA GLN A 68 -13.41 -5.80 -15.77
C GLN A 68 -14.02 -5.00 -16.93
N THR A 69 -14.14 -5.62 -18.09
CA THR A 69 -14.74 -5.00 -19.29
C THR A 69 -16.22 -4.72 -19.07
N VAL A 70 -16.96 -5.69 -18.53
CA VAL A 70 -18.39 -5.54 -18.24
C VAL A 70 -18.62 -4.52 -17.11
N PHE A 71 -17.81 -4.54 -16.07
CA PHE A 71 -17.85 -3.54 -15.00
C PHE A 71 -17.66 -2.11 -15.54
N ASN A 72 -16.65 -1.92 -16.39
CA ASN A 72 -16.40 -0.62 -17.02
C ASN A 72 -17.56 -0.20 -17.93
N ALA A 73 -18.13 -1.14 -18.68
CA ALA A 73 -19.28 -0.87 -19.55
C ALA A 73 -20.53 -0.48 -18.76
N ILE A 74 -20.83 -1.15 -17.64
CA ILE A 74 -21.92 -0.78 -16.74
C ILE A 74 -21.72 0.62 -16.17
N ASN A 75 -20.53 0.93 -15.70
CA ASN A 75 -20.21 2.26 -15.16
C ASN A 75 -20.20 3.37 -16.22
N ALA A 76 -20.07 3.03 -17.50
CA ALA A 76 -20.15 3.97 -18.62
C ALA A 76 -21.60 4.24 -19.07
N LEU A 77 -22.59 3.49 -18.58
CA LEU A 77 -23.99 3.74 -18.89
C LEU A 77 -24.41 5.12 -18.35
N PRO A 78 -25.06 5.99 -19.16
CA PRO A 78 -25.48 7.32 -18.73
C PRO A 78 -26.35 7.30 -17.46
N GLU A 79 -27.15 6.27 -17.31
CA GLU A 79 -28.10 6.06 -16.21
C GLU A 79 -27.40 5.72 -14.89
N MET A 80 -26.19 5.13 -14.97
CA MET A 80 -25.36 4.82 -13.80
C MET A 80 -24.44 5.98 -13.38
N GLN A 81 -24.14 6.91 -14.29
CA GLN A 81 -23.25 8.04 -14.00
C GLN A 81 -23.89 9.12 -13.13
N THR A 82 -25.23 9.24 -13.16
CA THR A 82 -25.96 10.29 -12.43
C THR A 82 -26.07 10.06 -10.92
N LYS A 83 -25.82 8.85 -10.43
CA LYS A 83 -26.01 8.47 -9.01
C LYS A 83 -24.76 7.96 -8.31
N ARG A 84 -23.66 7.81 -9.01
CA ARG A 84 -22.42 7.24 -8.44
C ARG A 84 -21.66 8.27 -7.65
N GLU A 85 -21.35 7.98 -6.39
CA GLU A 85 -20.27 8.69 -5.69
C GLU A 85 -18.95 8.45 -6.43
N PRO A 86 -18.17 9.51 -6.69
CA PRO A 86 -16.89 9.37 -7.37
C PRO A 86 -15.95 8.48 -6.57
N THR A 87 -15.26 7.57 -7.22
CA THR A 87 -14.25 6.72 -6.59
C THR A 87 -13.06 7.55 -6.11
N ASP A 88 -12.28 7.02 -5.15
CA ASP A 88 -11.05 7.66 -4.67
C ASP A 88 -10.07 7.95 -5.81
N ALA A 89 -10.04 7.09 -6.85
CA ALA A 89 -9.23 7.30 -8.04
C ALA A 89 -9.72 8.51 -8.87
N GLU A 90 -11.03 8.67 -9.03
CA GLU A 90 -11.63 9.80 -9.75
C GLU A 90 -11.50 11.11 -8.96
N ILE A 91 -11.69 11.08 -7.65
CA ILE A 91 -11.45 12.23 -6.76
C ILE A 91 -9.99 12.67 -6.86
N LYS A 92 -9.06 11.71 -6.87
CA LYS A 92 -7.63 11.96 -7.04
C LYS A 92 -7.32 12.53 -8.42
N ALA A 93 -7.96 12.01 -9.49
CA ALA A 93 -7.81 12.51 -10.85
C ALA A 93 -8.36 13.95 -11.00
N ALA A 94 -9.53 14.23 -10.43
CA ALA A 94 -10.12 15.56 -10.41
C ALA A 94 -9.29 16.58 -9.62
N ALA A 95 -8.73 16.18 -8.47
CA ALA A 95 -7.82 17.02 -7.69
C ALA A 95 -6.52 17.34 -8.46
N ARG A 96 -6.02 16.37 -9.25
CA ARG A 96 -4.84 16.56 -10.09
C ARG A 96 -5.10 17.48 -11.28
N SER A 97 -6.25 17.34 -11.96
CA SER A 97 -6.59 18.17 -13.12
C SER A 97 -6.78 19.65 -12.78
N GLY A 98 -7.24 19.95 -11.55
CA GLY A 98 -7.38 21.32 -11.04
C GLY A 98 -6.09 21.94 -10.49
N GLY A 99 -5.02 21.17 -10.33
CA GLY A 99 -3.75 21.59 -9.75
C GLY A 99 -2.69 22.04 -10.77
N PRO A 100 -1.49 22.46 -10.30
CA PRO A 100 -0.37 22.82 -11.16
C PRO A 100 0.06 21.69 -12.11
N ARG A 101 -0.16 20.43 -11.73
CA ARG A 101 0.17 19.24 -12.52
C ARG A 101 -0.66 19.13 -13.80
N GLY A 102 -1.94 19.43 -13.75
CA GLY A 102 -2.82 19.32 -14.94
C GLY A 102 -2.59 20.40 -16.01
N LYS A 103 -1.71 21.37 -15.73
CA LYS A 103 -1.38 22.46 -16.67
C LYS A 103 -0.10 22.23 -17.46
N SER A 104 0.71 21.22 -17.10
CA SER A 104 2.03 21.00 -17.70
C SER A 104 2.36 19.50 -17.79
N ALA A 105 2.29 18.93 -18.98
CA ALA A 105 2.48 17.50 -19.23
C ALA A 105 3.85 16.97 -18.75
N TRP A 106 4.91 17.76 -18.83
CA TRP A 106 6.24 17.33 -18.36
C TRP A 106 6.31 17.21 -16.84
N LEU A 107 5.64 18.12 -16.10
CA LEU A 107 5.54 18.04 -14.64
C LEU A 107 4.75 16.79 -14.22
N ASP A 108 3.65 16.50 -14.91
CA ASP A 108 2.87 15.29 -14.62
C ASP A 108 3.70 14.03 -14.83
N THR A 109 4.43 13.95 -15.94
CA THR A 109 5.34 12.82 -16.25
C THR A 109 6.45 12.69 -15.20
N PHE A 110 7.06 13.80 -14.79
CA PHE A 110 8.10 13.80 -13.76
C PHE A 110 7.58 13.30 -12.41
N PHE A 111 6.44 13.82 -11.95
CA PHE A 111 5.86 13.41 -10.66
C PHE A 111 5.33 11.97 -10.68
N GLU A 112 4.80 11.53 -11.82
CA GLU A 112 4.41 10.13 -12.01
C GLU A 112 5.62 9.20 -11.98
N PHE A 113 6.70 9.55 -12.68
CA PHE A 113 7.94 8.82 -12.66
C PHE A 113 8.49 8.67 -11.23
N LEU A 114 8.52 9.78 -10.47
CA LEU A 114 8.95 9.76 -9.08
C LEU A 114 8.05 8.85 -8.22
N SER A 115 6.73 9.05 -8.30
CA SER A 115 5.76 8.27 -7.53
C SER A 115 5.88 6.76 -7.80
N ASP A 116 5.99 6.37 -9.08
CA ASP A 116 6.07 4.97 -9.48
C ASP A 116 7.42 4.33 -9.12
N SER A 117 8.47 5.13 -8.99
CA SER A 117 9.79 4.68 -8.53
C SER A 117 9.81 4.37 -7.02
N PHE A 118 9.02 5.09 -6.21
CA PHE A 118 9.03 4.96 -4.74
C PHE A 118 7.87 4.13 -4.17
N ARG A 119 6.67 4.18 -4.77
CA ARG A 119 5.48 3.50 -4.25
C ARG A 119 5.70 2.01 -3.96
N PRO A 120 6.37 1.20 -4.81
CA PRO A 120 6.58 -0.22 -4.53
C PRO A 120 7.47 -0.49 -3.31
N VAL A 121 8.33 0.48 -2.92
CA VAL A 121 9.27 0.35 -1.80
C VAL A 121 8.65 0.74 -0.45
N LEU A 122 7.46 1.36 -0.46
CA LEU A 122 6.81 1.88 0.76
C LEU A 122 6.65 0.86 1.87
N GLY A 123 6.24 -0.37 1.54
CA GLY A 123 6.06 -1.43 2.53
C GLY A 123 7.36 -1.76 3.27
N ALA A 124 8.47 -1.82 2.55
CA ALA A 124 9.79 -2.04 3.14
C ALA A 124 10.24 -0.87 4.01
N LEU A 125 10.04 0.37 3.54
CA LEU A 125 10.35 1.57 4.32
C LEU A 125 9.51 1.68 5.59
N LEU A 126 8.21 1.34 5.54
CA LEU A 126 7.34 1.28 6.71
C LEU A 126 7.86 0.26 7.73
N GLY A 127 8.16 -0.97 7.29
CA GLY A 127 8.72 -2.00 8.17
C GLY A 127 10.03 -1.56 8.83
N ALA A 128 10.94 -1.00 8.06
CA ALA A 128 12.22 -0.49 8.57
C ALA A 128 12.02 0.68 9.56
N SER A 129 11.05 1.59 9.30
CA SER A 129 10.76 2.69 10.23
C SER A 129 10.23 2.23 11.58
N LEU A 130 9.51 1.11 11.64
CA LEU A 130 9.08 0.51 12.90
C LEU A 130 10.26 -0.06 13.69
N ILE A 131 11.26 -0.65 13.01
CA ILE A 131 12.49 -1.11 13.67
C ILE A 131 13.29 0.08 14.20
N ILE A 132 13.40 1.18 13.44
CA ILE A 132 14.01 2.43 13.92
C ILE A 132 13.31 2.93 15.17
N THR A 133 11.97 2.91 15.17
CA THR A 133 11.17 3.31 16.33
C THR A 133 11.44 2.43 17.54
N PHE A 134 11.49 1.12 17.35
CA PHE A 134 11.84 0.18 18.41
C PHE A 134 13.23 0.50 19.00
N MET A 135 14.25 0.71 18.15
CA MET A 135 15.59 1.12 18.59
C MET A 135 15.57 2.45 19.36
N SER A 136 14.76 3.41 18.91
CA SER A 136 14.61 4.71 19.58
C SER A 136 13.94 4.58 20.95
N ILE A 137 12.94 3.71 21.10
CA ILE A 137 12.30 3.40 22.38
C ILE A 137 13.32 2.76 23.33
N MET A 138 14.08 1.77 22.87
CA MET A 138 15.11 1.10 23.68
C MET A 138 16.21 2.08 24.12
N ALA A 139 16.58 3.04 23.27
CA ALA A 139 17.52 4.10 23.63
C ALA A 139 16.91 5.07 24.67
N THR A 140 15.65 5.44 24.52
CA THR A 140 14.92 6.30 25.48
C THR A 140 14.77 5.65 26.85
N LEU A 141 14.55 4.34 26.89
CA LEU A 141 14.52 3.53 28.12
C LEU A 141 15.91 3.23 28.72
N HIS A 142 16.97 3.74 28.09
CA HIS A 142 18.38 3.50 28.48
C HIS A 142 18.78 2.01 28.48
N ILE A 143 18.06 1.15 27.75
CA ILE A 143 18.39 -0.26 27.55
C ILE A 143 19.54 -0.40 26.56
N VAL A 144 19.58 0.51 25.59
CA VAL A 144 20.62 0.58 24.56
C VAL A 144 21.18 1.99 24.51
N GLY A 145 22.45 2.15 24.15
CA GLY A 145 23.04 3.46 23.91
C GLY A 145 22.39 4.16 22.71
N ASN A 146 22.70 5.45 22.54
CA ASN A 146 22.20 6.20 21.38
C ASN A 146 22.71 5.59 20.07
N TRP A 147 21.91 4.72 19.46
CA TRP A 147 22.24 3.97 18.24
C TRP A 147 22.54 4.87 17.01
N SER A 148 22.09 6.12 17.05
CA SER A 148 22.31 7.10 15.96
C SER A 148 23.61 7.90 16.13
N ASP A 149 24.35 7.72 17.24
CA ASP A 149 25.64 8.34 17.46
C ASP A 149 26.76 7.37 17.01
N PRO A 150 27.55 7.73 15.99
CA PRO A 150 28.66 6.89 15.51
C PRO A 150 29.71 6.56 16.58
N LYS A 151 29.78 7.31 17.69
CA LYS A 151 30.71 7.11 18.79
C LYS A 151 30.26 6.03 19.78
N VAL A 152 28.98 5.64 19.72
CA VAL A 152 28.39 4.64 20.61
C VAL A 152 28.59 3.25 20.04
N THR A 153 29.34 2.41 20.75
CA THR A 153 29.50 1.00 20.38
C THR A 153 28.35 0.19 20.92
N LEU A 154 27.55 -0.38 20.04
CA LEU A 154 26.46 -1.30 20.39
C LEU A 154 27.01 -2.70 20.65
N SER A 155 26.36 -3.46 21.54
CA SER A 155 26.66 -4.89 21.69
C SER A 155 26.31 -5.65 20.39
N PRO A 156 26.89 -6.83 20.12
CA PRO A 156 26.62 -7.60 18.90
C PRO A 156 25.12 -7.82 18.62
N SER A 157 24.33 -8.13 19.64
CA SER A 157 22.89 -8.34 19.51
C SER A 157 22.16 -7.06 19.05
N TRP A 158 22.48 -5.92 19.66
CA TRP A 158 21.88 -4.64 19.27
C TRP A 158 22.41 -4.12 17.93
N THR A 159 23.66 -4.44 17.60
CA THR A 159 24.20 -4.18 16.24
C THR A 159 23.41 -4.97 15.21
N PHE A 160 23.10 -6.26 15.47
CA PHE A 160 22.27 -7.07 14.57
C PHE A 160 20.88 -6.44 14.33
N VAL A 161 20.19 -6.03 15.41
CA VAL A 161 18.89 -5.35 15.28
C VAL A 161 19.01 -4.04 14.51
N ASN A 162 20.07 -3.27 14.75
CA ASN A 162 20.34 -2.03 14.02
C ASN A 162 20.57 -2.26 12.53
N LEU A 163 21.22 -3.35 12.15
CA LEU A 163 21.42 -3.73 10.73
C LEU A 163 20.12 -4.10 10.02
N MET A 164 19.08 -4.55 10.72
CA MET A 164 17.80 -4.93 10.11
C MET A 164 17.15 -3.76 9.35
N TRP A 165 17.07 -2.57 9.95
CA TRP A 165 16.51 -1.40 9.26
C TRP A 165 17.48 -0.82 8.24
N GLN A 166 18.79 -0.89 8.52
CA GLN A 166 19.83 -0.41 7.61
C GLN A 166 19.82 -1.18 6.29
N SER A 167 19.46 -2.47 6.28
CA SER A 167 19.35 -3.27 5.07
C SER A 167 18.39 -2.66 4.04
N VAL A 168 17.30 -2.02 4.49
CA VAL A 168 16.35 -1.34 3.61
C VAL A 168 16.89 0.01 3.16
N PHE A 169 17.33 0.85 4.11
CA PHE A 169 17.74 2.22 3.78
C PHE A 169 19.06 2.27 3.01
N THR A 170 20.04 1.46 3.39
CA THR A 170 21.34 1.40 2.68
C THR A 170 21.16 0.96 1.23
N PHE A 171 20.30 -0.05 0.99
CA PHE A 171 20.03 -0.58 -0.35
C PHE A 171 18.84 0.09 -1.05
N LEU A 172 18.26 1.14 -0.48
CA LEU A 172 17.20 1.92 -1.11
C LEU A 172 17.54 2.35 -2.56
N PRO A 173 18.77 2.80 -2.88
CA PRO A 173 19.14 3.15 -4.25
C PRO A 173 18.93 2.02 -5.26
N LEU A 174 19.15 0.77 -4.86
CA LEU A 174 18.95 -0.41 -5.72
C LEU A 174 17.47 -0.64 -6.01
N MET A 175 16.63 -0.51 -4.97
CA MET A 175 15.17 -0.66 -5.10
C MET A 175 14.59 0.44 -5.99
N VAL A 176 15.05 1.68 -5.82
CA VAL A 176 14.65 2.82 -6.65
C VAL A 176 15.15 2.64 -8.08
N ALA A 177 16.40 2.21 -8.30
CA ALA A 177 16.95 1.94 -9.62
C ALA A 177 16.13 0.90 -10.39
N TYR A 178 15.72 -0.18 -9.72
CA TYR A 178 14.88 -1.22 -10.30
C TYR A 178 13.54 -0.64 -10.79
N ASN A 179 12.80 0.04 -9.89
CA ASN A 179 11.49 0.58 -10.22
C ASN A 179 11.55 1.72 -11.25
N ALA A 180 12.51 2.62 -11.11
CA ALA A 180 12.72 3.73 -12.03
C ALA A 180 13.08 3.25 -13.44
N SER A 181 13.96 2.24 -13.55
CA SER A 181 14.34 1.64 -14.84
C SER A 181 13.16 0.96 -15.51
N LYS A 182 12.35 0.23 -14.74
CA LYS A 182 11.09 -0.35 -15.22
C LYS A 182 10.14 0.71 -15.78
N LYS A 183 9.97 1.83 -15.06
CA LYS A 183 9.12 2.96 -15.50
C LYS A 183 9.70 3.67 -16.71
N ALA A 184 11.03 3.77 -16.83
CA ALA A 184 11.72 4.36 -17.98
C ALA A 184 11.73 3.46 -19.23
N GLY A 185 11.25 2.21 -19.14
CA GLY A 185 11.17 1.25 -20.24
C GLY A 185 12.49 0.50 -20.51
N ALA A 186 13.38 0.45 -19.52
CA ALA A 186 14.59 -0.39 -19.52
C ALA A 186 14.38 -1.64 -18.68
N ASP A 187 15.30 -2.61 -18.82
CA ASP A 187 15.32 -3.78 -17.95
C ASP A 187 15.61 -3.37 -16.50
N PRO A 188 14.72 -3.70 -15.54
CA PRO A 188 14.86 -3.27 -14.15
C PRO A 188 16.07 -3.91 -13.46
N TRP A 189 16.44 -5.15 -13.80
CA TRP A 189 17.60 -5.82 -13.23
C TRP A 189 18.92 -5.22 -13.72
N VAL A 190 18.94 -4.74 -14.97
CA VAL A 190 20.11 -4.00 -15.51
C VAL A 190 20.29 -2.69 -14.76
N GLY A 191 19.20 -1.95 -14.52
CA GLY A 191 19.25 -0.72 -13.72
C GLY A 191 19.70 -1.00 -12.28
N PHE A 192 19.16 -2.05 -11.64
CA PHE A 192 19.61 -2.52 -10.33
C PHE A 192 21.11 -2.79 -10.32
N ALA A 193 21.63 -3.58 -11.27
CA ALA A 193 23.03 -3.98 -11.32
C ALA A 193 23.98 -2.82 -11.59
N ILE A 194 23.61 -1.85 -12.44
CA ILE A 194 24.39 -0.63 -12.67
C ILE A 194 24.54 0.16 -11.37
N MET A 195 23.46 0.31 -10.62
CA MET A 195 23.52 1.01 -9.34
C MET A 195 24.27 0.22 -8.28
N ALA A 196 24.17 -1.12 -8.30
CA ALA A 196 24.89 -2.01 -7.40
C ALA A 196 26.41 -1.89 -7.59
N PHE A 197 26.89 -1.65 -8.81
CA PHE A 197 28.33 -1.47 -9.09
C PHE A 197 28.96 -0.39 -8.21
N VAL A 198 28.34 0.79 -8.12
CA VAL A 198 28.86 1.91 -7.32
C VAL A 198 28.66 1.70 -5.80
N MET A 199 27.98 0.65 -5.40
CA MET A 199 27.77 0.24 -4.00
C MET A 199 28.60 -0.98 -3.61
N LEU A 200 29.37 -1.56 -4.54
CA LEU A 200 30.27 -2.67 -4.21
C LEU A 200 31.35 -2.21 -3.21
N PRO A 201 31.74 -3.06 -2.25
CA PRO A 201 32.87 -2.79 -1.36
C PRO A 201 34.14 -2.44 -2.15
N GLY A 202 34.43 -3.14 -3.26
CA GLY A 202 35.56 -2.87 -4.13
C GLY A 202 35.54 -1.48 -4.77
N PHE A 203 34.36 -0.89 -5.01
CA PHE A 203 34.25 0.49 -5.49
C PHE A 203 34.53 1.49 -4.37
N THR A 204 33.98 1.26 -3.17
CA THR A 204 34.19 2.18 -2.02
C THR A 204 35.63 2.17 -1.53
N THR A 205 36.33 1.02 -1.56
CA THR A 205 37.76 0.93 -1.17
C THR A 205 38.70 1.67 -2.15
N LEU A 206 38.28 1.97 -3.38
CA LEU A 206 39.04 2.85 -4.26
C LEU A 206 39.29 4.24 -3.61
N GLY A 207 38.33 4.69 -2.77
CA GLY A 207 38.40 5.97 -2.06
C GLY A 207 39.29 5.98 -0.82
N GLU A 208 39.87 4.85 -0.37
CA GLU A 208 40.70 4.77 0.83
C GLU A 208 42.08 5.47 0.64
N HIS A 209 42.55 5.53 -0.59
CA HIS A 209 43.81 6.22 -0.95
C HIS A 209 43.56 7.33 -1.98
N PRO A 210 42.92 8.45 -1.57
CA PRO A 210 42.51 9.48 -2.50
C PRO A 210 43.72 10.30 -3.00
N ALA A 211 43.73 10.57 -4.30
CA ALA A 211 44.69 11.53 -4.87
C ALA A 211 44.34 12.96 -4.43
N LYS A 212 43.07 13.25 -4.20
CA LYS A 212 42.54 14.54 -3.75
C LYS A 212 41.19 14.33 -3.05
N THR A 213 40.86 15.24 -2.13
CA THR A 213 39.54 15.26 -1.46
C THR A 213 38.83 16.57 -1.74
N ILE A 214 37.53 16.49 -2.09
CA ILE A 214 36.65 17.66 -2.26
C ILE A 214 35.69 17.72 -1.09
N LYS A 215 35.54 18.91 -0.48
CA LYS A 215 34.53 19.17 0.54
C LYS A 215 33.23 19.58 -0.11
N LEU A 216 32.16 18.83 0.15
CA LEU A 216 30.79 19.23 -0.22
C LEU A 216 30.29 20.32 0.73
N ALA A 217 29.29 21.09 0.25
CA ALA A 217 28.60 22.12 1.02
C ALA A 217 27.74 21.53 2.17
N GLY A 218 28.14 20.57 2.89
CA GLY A 218 27.56 19.92 4.08
C GLY A 218 28.64 19.38 4.99
N GLY A 219 29.93 19.66 4.64
CA GLY A 219 31.09 19.20 5.41
C GLY A 219 31.54 17.77 5.09
N ASN A 220 30.81 17.03 4.28
CA ASN A 220 31.21 15.70 3.84
C ASN A 220 32.39 15.79 2.85
N GLU A 221 33.40 14.98 3.09
CA GLU A 221 34.57 14.88 2.21
C GLU A 221 34.36 13.76 1.20
N ILE A 222 34.52 14.06 -0.09
CA ILE A 222 34.45 13.08 -1.18
C ILE A 222 35.87 12.82 -1.69
N PRO A 223 36.35 11.57 -1.61
CA PRO A 223 37.62 11.19 -2.18
C PRO A 223 37.57 11.18 -3.71
N ILE A 224 38.67 11.62 -4.34
CA ILE A 224 38.90 11.54 -5.78
C ILE A 224 40.08 10.64 -6.02
N VAL A 225 39.91 9.68 -6.90
CA VAL A 225 40.96 8.77 -7.36
C VAL A 225 41.13 8.87 -8.87
N GLU A 226 42.30 8.58 -9.38
CA GLU A 226 42.52 8.51 -10.82
C GLU A 226 42.28 7.09 -11.33
N VAL A 227 41.34 6.96 -12.27
CA VAL A 227 41.03 5.69 -12.94
C VAL A 227 41.14 5.92 -14.45
N PHE A 228 42.01 5.19 -15.12
CA PHE A 228 42.36 5.39 -16.54
C PHE A 228 42.77 6.82 -16.88
N GLY A 229 43.43 7.51 -15.93
CA GLY A 229 43.84 8.92 -16.09
C GLY A 229 42.69 9.95 -15.96
N LEU A 230 41.48 9.50 -15.60
CA LEU A 230 40.34 10.39 -15.37
C LEU A 230 40.04 10.49 -13.87
N PRO A 231 39.64 11.67 -13.36
CA PRO A 231 39.28 11.83 -11.96
C PRO A 231 37.92 11.19 -11.69
N LEU A 232 37.91 10.15 -10.85
CA LEU A 232 36.72 9.47 -10.36
C LEU A 232 36.41 9.91 -8.93
N THR A 233 35.23 10.47 -8.70
CA THR A 233 34.75 10.73 -7.34
C THR A 233 34.12 9.45 -6.75
N VAL A 234 34.44 9.13 -5.49
CA VAL A 234 33.98 7.93 -4.79
C VAL A 234 33.15 8.34 -3.56
N PRO A 235 31.93 8.86 -3.76
CA PRO A 235 31.05 9.18 -2.65
C PRO A 235 30.34 7.93 -2.12
N SER A 236 29.74 8.05 -0.93
CA SER A 236 28.82 7.02 -0.43
C SER A 236 27.47 7.11 -1.15
N TYR A 237 27.07 6.03 -1.80
CA TYR A 237 25.79 5.93 -2.50
C TYR A 237 24.66 5.34 -1.63
N GLY A 238 24.96 4.81 -0.45
CA GLY A 238 23.95 4.28 0.47
C GLY A 238 22.90 5.34 0.83
N SER A 239 21.64 4.96 0.81
CA SER A 239 20.48 5.83 1.07
C SER A 239 20.27 7.00 0.10
N GLN A 240 21.05 7.11 -0.97
CA GLN A 240 20.90 8.17 -1.96
C GLN A 240 19.71 7.91 -2.89
N VAL A 241 19.02 8.99 -3.29
CA VAL A 241 17.79 8.92 -4.06
C VAL A 241 17.95 9.43 -5.49
N PHE A 242 18.67 10.52 -5.69
CA PHE A 242 18.79 11.16 -7.02
C PHE A 242 19.68 10.38 -8.00
N PRO A 243 20.81 9.78 -7.59
CA PRO A 243 21.65 9.01 -8.51
C PRO A 243 20.89 7.89 -9.25
N PRO A 244 20.11 7.01 -8.58
CA PRO A 244 19.35 5.96 -9.27
C PRO A 244 18.25 6.49 -10.20
N LEU A 245 17.62 7.63 -9.85
CA LEU A 245 16.61 8.25 -10.69
C LEU A 245 17.21 8.78 -12.00
N PHE A 246 18.34 9.53 -11.91
CA PHE A 246 19.02 10.07 -13.09
C PHE A 246 19.59 8.96 -13.97
N MET A 247 20.21 7.94 -13.34
CA MET A 247 20.70 6.76 -14.03
C MET A 247 19.58 6.05 -14.80
N ALA A 248 18.43 5.86 -14.21
CA ALA A 248 17.30 5.15 -14.83
C ALA A 248 16.73 5.93 -16.04
N VAL A 249 16.65 7.25 -15.99
CA VAL A 249 16.22 8.08 -17.12
C VAL A 249 17.17 7.92 -18.31
N VAL A 250 18.49 8.03 -18.06
CA VAL A 250 19.51 7.88 -19.10
C VAL A 250 19.52 6.45 -19.65
N LEU A 251 19.41 5.46 -18.78
CA LEU A 251 19.32 4.05 -19.16
C LEU A 251 18.09 3.78 -20.06
N GLY A 252 16.93 4.35 -19.73
CA GLY A 252 15.72 4.22 -20.57
C GLY A 252 15.89 4.80 -21.96
N LEU A 253 16.58 5.95 -22.08
CA LEU A 253 16.93 6.54 -23.39
C LEU A 253 17.91 5.65 -24.17
N LEU A 254 18.94 5.14 -23.48
CA LEU A 254 19.91 4.22 -24.07
C LEU A 254 19.26 2.93 -24.56
N TYR A 255 18.35 2.34 -23.76
CA TYR A 255 17.61 1.13 -24.13
C TYR A 255 16.78 1.34 -25.39
N LYS A 256 16.09 2.47 -25.51
CA LYS A 256 15.32 2.81 -26.73
C LYS A 256 16.24 2.91 -27.95
N LEU A 257 17.43 3.52 -27.78
CA LEU A 257 18.42 3.64 -28.85
C LEU A 257 18.98 2.27 -29.25
N LEU A 258 19.43 1.46 -28.27
CA LEU A 258 20.03 0.15 -28.53
C LEU A 258 19.04 -0.81 -29.19
N LYS A 259 17.78 -0.84 -28.73
CA LYS A 259 16.73 -1.67 -29.35
C LYS A 259 16.41 -1.27 -30.78
N LYS A 260 16.63 0.00 -31.17
CA LYS A 260 16.46 0.46 -32.55
C LYS A 260 17.61 0.03 -33.48
N ILE A 261 18.82 -0.11 -32.91
CA ILE A 261 20.03 -0.40 -33.70
C ILE A 261 20.32 -1.90 -33.77
N ILE A 262 20.04 -2.62 -32.68
CA ILE A 262 20.40 -4.03 -32.54
C ILE A 262 19.25 -4.90 -33.08
N PRO A 263 19.53 -5.90 -33.97
CA PRO A 263 18.52 -6.83 -34.46
C PRO A 263 17.85 -7.61 -33.32
N GLU A 264 16.55 -7.84 -33.41
CA GLU A 264 15.74 -8.47 -32.37
C GLU A 264 16.29 -9.82 -31.87
N ASN A 265 16.80 -10.65 -32.77
CA ASN A 265 17.33 -11.97 -32.47
C ASN A 265 18.49 -11.99 -31.46
N VAL A 266 19.20 -10.87 -31.31
CA VAL A 266 20.38 -10.75 -30.43
C VAL A 266 20.22 -9.70 -29.32
N GLN A 267 19.05 -9.04 -29.26
CA GLN A 267 18.79 -7.99 -28.27
C GLN A 267 18.87 -8.48 -26.84
N LEU A 268 18.45 -9.73 -26.59
CA LEU A 268 18.45 -10.31 -25.24
C LEU A 268 19.84 -10.29 -24.58
N VAL A 269 20.90 -10.45 -25.39
CA VAL A 269 22.29 -10.50 -24.90
C VAL A 269 22.97 -9.15 -25.05
N PHE A 270 22.90 -8.57 -26.27
CA PHE A 270 23.71 -7.39 -26.59
C PHE A 270 23.16 -6.08 -26.02
N VAL A 271 21.85 -5.95 -25.81
CA VAL A 271 21.30 -4.72 -25.20
C VAL A 271 21.73 -4.59 -23.73
N PRO A 272 21.56 -5.60 -22.85
CA PRO A 272 22.08 -5.52 -21.48
C PRO A 272 23.60 -5.37 -21.42
N PHE A 273 24.35 -6.10 -22.26
CA PHE A 273 25.80 -6.03 -22.30
C PHE A 273 26.29 -4.62 -22.61
N LEU A 274 25.81 -4.03 -23.70
CA LEU A 274 26.20 -2.67 -24.08
C LEU A 274 25.70 -1.62 -23.06
N ALA A 275 24.52 -1.86 -22.48
CA ALA A 275 24.03 -1.02 -21.39
C ALA A 275 25.00 -1.03 -20.20
N PHE A 276 25.54 -2.16 -19.78
CA PHE A 276 26.53 -2.23 -18.71
C PHE A 276 27.83 -1.51 -19.09
N VAL A 277 28.37 -1.78 -20.27
CA VAL A 277 29.62 -1.19 -20.74
C VAL A 277 29.55 0.34 -20.82
N ILE A 278 28.41 0.89 -21.20
CA ILE A 278 28.21 2.34 -21.33
C ILE A 278 27.78 2.96 -20.02
N MET A 279 26.77 2.39 -19.36
CA MET A 279 26.13 3.04 -18.21
C MET A 279 26.90 2.91 -16.90
N ILE A 280 27.68 1.83 -16.70
CA ILE A 280 28.49 1.72 -15.48
C ILE A 280 29.53 2.84 -15.40
N PRO A 281 30.41 3.05 -16.42
CA PRO A 281 31.33 4.19 -16.41
C PRO A 281 30.60 5.53 -16.34
N LEU A 282 29.55 5.71 -17.14
CA LEU A 282 28.78 6.96 -17.16
C LEU A 282 28.15 7.26 -15.80
N THR A 283 27.66 6.23 -15.10
CA THR A 283 27.09 6.38 -13.74
C THR A 283 28.19 6.69 -12.73
N ALA A 284 29.30 5.99 -12.76
CA ALA A 284 30.39 6.18 -11.81
C ALA A 284 31.06 7.57 -11.93
N PHE A 285 31.35 8.00 -13.16
CA PHE A 285 32.07 9.25 -13.39
C PHE A 285 31.19 10.50 -13.45
N LEU A 286 29.95 10.40 -13.90
CA LEU A 286 29.11 11.56 -14.19
C LEU A 286 27.77 11.55 -13.48
N ILE A 287 26.91 10.55 -13.75
CA ILE A 287 25.50 10.58 -13.31
C ILE A 287 25.39 10.46 -11.79
N GLY A 288 26.13 9.53 -11.20
CA GLY A 288 26.14 9.30 -9.76
C GLY A 288 26.58 10.53 -8.97
N PRO A 289 27.77 11.07 -9.23
CA PRO A 289 28.24 12.32 -8.63
C PRO A 289 27.26 13.49 -8.84
N ALA A 290 26.78 13.70 -10.08
CA ALA A 290 25.80 14.74 -10.37
C ALA A 290 24.52 14.60 -9.52
N GLY A 291 24.02 13.38 -9.35
CA GLY A 291 22.86 13.11 -8.50
C GLY A 291 23.10 13.48 -7.03
N ILE A 292 24.29 13.20 -6.50
CA ILE A 292 24.67 13.58 -5.13
C ILE A 292 24.82 15.09 -4.99
N TYR A 293 25.45 15.76 -5.96
CA TYR A 293 25.57 17.23 -5.95
C TYR A 293 24.19 17.91 -6.00
N VAL A 294 23.28 17.43 -6.85
CA VAL A 294 21.91 17.95 -6.93
C VAL A 294 21.17 17.73 -5.61
N GLY A 295 21.25 16.53 -5.03
CA GLY A 295 20.66 16.23 -3.72
C GLY A 295 21.20 17.14 -2.61
N GLY A 296 22.51 17.30 -2.54
CA GLY A 296 23.16 18.19 -1.59
C GLY A 296 22.78 19.67 -1.78
N TRP A 297 22.70 20.13 -3.04
CA TRP A 297 22.27 21.51 -3.35
C TRP A 297 20.83 21.78 -2.91
N ILE A 298 19.91 20.87 -3.20
CA ILE A 298 18.51 20.97 -2.77
C ILE A 298 18.44 20.97 -1.23
N GLY A 299 19.12 20.03 -0.57
CA GLY A 299 19.15 19.93 0.90
C GLY A 299 19.69 21.21 1.56
N ASN A 300 20.80 21.76 1.05
CA ASN A 300 21.38 23.00 1.55
C ASN A 300 20.49 24.22 1.30
N SER A 301 19.84 24.31 0.14
CA SER A 301 18.92 25.40 -0.19
C SER A 301 17.72 25.44 0.75
N LEU A 302 17.11 24.28 0.99
CA LEU A 302 16.02 24.15 1.96
C LEU A 302 16.51 24.36 3.39
N GLY A 303 17.73 23.88 3.72
CA GLY A 303 18.38 24.14 4.99
C GLY A 303 18.61 25.62 5.25
N ALA A 304 18.99 26.39 4.23
CA ALA A 304 19.13 27.85 4.34
C ALA A 304 17.80 28.52 4.65
N ILE A 305 16.69 28.08 4.03
CA ILE A 305 15.34 28.57 4.33
C ILE A 305 14.95 28.23 5.77
N ASN A 306 15.17 27.01 6.22
CA ASN A 306 14.90 26.59 7.61
C ASN A 306 15.78 27.36 8.60
N ASN A 307 17.06 27.59 8.32
CA ASN A 307 17.98 28.30 9.19
C ASN A 307 17.68 29.80 9.24
N PHE A 308 17.15 30.38 8.16
CA PHE A 308 16.68 31.76 8.14
C PHE A 308 15.57 31.99 9.16
N SER A 309 14.58 31.08 9.22
CA SER A 309 13.53 31.11 10.24
C SER A 309 12.92 29.73 10.45
N PRO A 310 13.41 28.94 11.43
CA PRO A 310 12.81 27.67 11.81
C PRO A 310 11.33 27.82 12.19
N PHE A 311 10.96 28.97 12.77
CA PHE A 311 9.60 29.30 13.14
C PHE A 311 8.67 29.39 11.92
N ILE A 312 9.06 30.19 10.90
CA ILE A 312 8.27 30.34 9.67
C ILE A 312 8.19 29.02 8.92
N PHE A 313 9.29 28.29 8.83
CA PHE A 313 9.35 27.00 8.17
C PHE A 313 8.43 25.98 8.82
N ALA A 314 8.43 25.90 10.17
CA ALA A 314 7.58 24.99 10.92
C ALA A 314 6.07 25.28 10.76
N ILE A 315 5.68 26.51 10.40
CA ILE A 315 4.29 26.90 10.12
C ILE A 315 3.92 26.61 8.66
N ILE A 316 4.79 26.97 7.71
CA ILE A 316 4.48 26.85 6.28
C ILE A 316 4.32 25.39 5.86
N VAL A 317 5.21 24.51 6.33
CA VAL A 317 5.19 23.09 5.93
C VAL A 317 3.84 22.43 6.26
N PRO A 318 3.32 22.39 7.49
CA PRO A 318 2.06 21.73 7.80
C PRO A 318 0.85 22.39 7.12
N LEU A 319 0.91 23.67 6.80
CA LEU A 319 -0.17 24.37 6.08
C LEU A 319 -0.15 24.07 4.57
N ALA A 320 1.02 23.86 3.97
CA ALA A 320 1.16 23.57 2.55
C ALA A 320 0.88 22.09 2.23
N TYR A 321 1.27 21.17 3.10
CA TYR A 321 1.24 19.73 2.86
C TYR A 321 -0.14 19.18 2.47
N PRO A 322 -1.27 19.58 3.11
CA PRO A 322 -2.61 19.12 2.74
C PRO A 322 -2.98 19.35 1.28
N PHE A 323 -2.41 20.38 0.66
CA PHE A 323 -2.64 20.72 -0.75
C PHE A 323 -1.64 20.01 -1.69
N MET A 324 -0.48 19.64 -1.16
CA MET A 324 0.57 18.99 -1.94
C MET A 324 0.31 17.49 -2.13
N VAL A 325 -0.25 16.83 -1.13
CA VAL A 325 -0.51 15.37 -1.17
C VAL A 325 -1.51 14.97 -2.25
N PRO A 326 -2.68 15.63 -2.41
CA PRO A 326 -3.64 15.29 -3.46
C PRO A 326 -3.05 15.39 -4.87
N VAL A 327 -2.24 16.41 -5.11
CA VAL A 327 -1.57 16.59 -6.39
C VAL A 327 -0.28 15.76 -6.54
N GLY A 328 0.15 15.05 -5.48
CA GLY A 328 1.31 14.18 -5.46
C GLY A 328 2.66 14.91 -5.41
N LEU A 329 2.69 16.18 -4.99
CA LEU A 329 3.91 16.98 -4.80
C LEU A 329 4.71 16.55 -3.55
N HIS A 330 4.11 15.77 -2.65
CA HIS A 330 4.79 15.23 -1.45
C HIS A 330 5.87 14.19 -1.78
N TRP A 331 5.79 13.49 -2.92
CA TRP A 331 6.80 12.49 -3.30
C TRP A 331 8.20 13.08 -3.51
N PRO A 332 8.38 14.19 -4.25
CA PRO A 332 9.67 14.89 -4.29
C PRO A 332 10.18 15.29 -2.91
N ILE A 333 9.30 15.72 -2.01
CA ILE A 333 9.68 16.14 -0.66
C ILE A 333 10.17 14.95 0.17
N ASN A 334 9.52 13.79 0.07
CA ASN A 334 10.02 12.58 0.71
C ASN A 334 11.42 12.19 0.21
N ALA A 335 11.68 12.33 -1.09
CA ALA A 335 13.01 12.13 -1.66
C ALA A 335 14.03 13.15 -1.11
N ILE A 336 13.62 14.39 -0.89
CA ILE A 336 14.46 15.44 -0.30
C ILE A 336 14.76 15.14 1.18
N MET A 337 13.76 14.68 1.96
CA MET A 337 13.98 14.28 3.35
C MET A 337 15.03 13.17 3.46
N LEU A 338 14.95 12.16 2.59
CA LEU A 338 15.97 11.10 2.51
C LEU A 338 17.34 11.64 2.11
N ALA A 339 17.39 12.55 1.12
CA ALA A 339 18.64 13.20 0.71
C ALA A 339 19.23 14.09 1.81
N ASN A 340 18.42 14.79 2.61
CA ASN A 340 18.87 15.54 3.78
C ASN A 340 19.56 14.61 4.78
N ILE A 341 18.91 13.49 5.14
CA ILE A 341 19.49 12.51 6.07
C ILE A 341 20.82 11.98 5.52
N ALA A 342 20.86 11.63 4.23
CA ALA A 342 22.05 11.09 3.60
C ALA A 342 23.20 12.12 3.47
N SER A 343 22.89 13.40 3.25
CA SER A 343 23.90 14.45 2.97
C SER A 343 24.32 15.25 4.19
N ILE A 344 23.38 15.59 5.09
CA ILE A 344 23.63 16.44 6.28
C ILE A 344 23.36 15.72 7.61
N GLY A 345 23.05 14.41 7.56
CA GLY A 345 22.88 13.55 8.73
C GLY A 345 21.56 13.72 9.48
N SER A 346 20.68 14.62 9.05
CA SER A 346 19.34 14.82 9.67
C SER A 346 18.37 15.52 8.73
N ASP A 347 17.09 15.31 8.97
CA ASP A 347 16.00 16.04 8.31
C ASP A 347 15.23 16.91 9.30
N TYR A 348 14.72 18.03 8.81
CA TYR A 348 13.96 19.03 9.57
C TYR A 348 12.54 19.24 9.02
N ILE A 349 12.18 18.55 7.94
CA ILE A 349 10.86 18.67 7.27
C ILE A 349 9.86 17.73 7.93
N GLN A 350 10.30 16.54 8.37
CA GLN A 350 9.43 15.50 8.92
C GLN A 350 8.70 15.92 10.20
N GLY A 351 9.32 16.73 11.06
CA GLY A 351 8.67 17.23 12.26
C GLY A 351 7.42 18.04 11.95
N PRO A 352 7.53 19.15 11.21
CA PRO A 352 6.38 19.94 10.75
C PRO A 352 5.39 19.13 9.89
N MET A 353 5.86 18.23 9.02
CA MET A 353 4.99 17.31 8.27
C MET A 353 4.14 16.45 9.21
N GLY A 354 4.72 15.97 10.32
CA GLY A 354 4.01 15.21 11.33
C GLY A 354 2.86 15.98 11.97
N ALA A 355 3.03 17.29 12.22
CA ALA A 355 1.96 18.15 12.72
C ALA A 355 0.76 18.16 11.76
N TRP A 356 1.01 18.24 10.42
CA TRP A 356 -0.07 18.10 9.45
C TRP A 356 -0.71 16.70 9.48
N ASN A 357 0.08 15.62 9.49
CA ASN A 357 -0.45 14.26 9.52
C ASN A 357 -1.40 14.06 10.71
N PHE A 358 -0.99 14.51 11.90
CA PHE A 358 -1.83 14.40 13.10
C PHE A 358 -3.05 15.33 13.06
N ALA A 359 -2.97 16.50 12.45
CA ALA A 359 -4.14 17.35 12.20
C ALA A 359 -5.14 16.65 11.25
N CYS A 360 -4.64 15.96 10.22
CA CYS A 360 -5.42 15.14 9.31
C CYS A 360 -6.12 13.97 10.04
N PHE A 361 -5.37 13.25 10.88
CA PHE A 361 -5.92 12.14 11.67
C PHE A 361 -6.92 12.64 12.72
N GLY A 362 -6.67 13.79 13.34
CA GLY A 362 -7.60 14.43 14.26
C GLY A 362 -8.92 14.82 13.59
N ALA A 363 -8.86 15.41 12.39
CA ALA A 363 -10.06 15.70 11.62
C ALA A 363 -10.84 14.42 11.28
N THR A 364 -10.14 13.33 10.89
CA THR A 364 -10.74 12.01 10.63
C THR A 364 -11.35 11.41 11.91
N ALA A 365 -10.72 11.58 13.07
CA ALA A 365 -11.26 11.15 14.35
C ALA A 365 -12.55 11.91 14.71
N GLY A 366 -12.59 13.22 14.41
CA GLY A 366 -13.81 14.02 14.53
C GLY A 366 -14.94 13.53 13.63
N VAL A 367 -14.63 13.17 12.39
CA VAL A 367 -15.59 12.55 11.46
C VAL A 367 -16.08 11.21 12.00
N LEU A 368 -15.18 10.37 12.52
CA LEU A 368 -15.54 9.08 13.13
C LEU A 368 -16.49 9.26 14.30
N PHE A 369 -16.21 10.24 15.18
CA PHE A 369 -17.09 10.57 16.31
C PHE A 369 -18.51 10.97 15.84
N LEU A 370 -18.60 11.84 14.83
CA LEU A 370 -19.88 12.26 14.26
C LEU A 370 -20.61 11.09 13.56
N ALA A 371 -19.88 10.21 12.88
CA ALA A 371 -20.43 9.03 12.25
C ALA A 371 -21.02 8.02 13.27
N PHE A 372 -20.38 7.87 14.43
CA PHE A 372 -20.96 7.11 15.55
C PHE A 372 -22.22 7.76 16.09
N ARG A 373 -22.18 9.08 16.33
CA ARG A 373 -23.33 9.84 16.85
C ARG A 373 -24.56 9.77 15.93
N ASP A 374 -24.32 9.92 14.62
CA ASP A 374 -25.38 10.02 13.61
C ASP A 374 -25.71 8.65 12.95
N ARG A 375 -25.17 7.54 13.48
CA ARG A 375 -25.38 6.14 13.04
C ARG A 375 -25.01 5.88 11.57
N ASP A 376 -24.06 6.64 11.02
CA ASP A 376 -23.56 6.45 9.66
C ASP A 376 -22.56 5.29 9.60
N THR A 377 -23.05 4.10 9.28
CA THR A 377 -22.26 2.87 9.26
C THR A 377 -21.17 2.91 8.19
N GLN A 378 -21.45 3.46 7.01
CA GLN A 378 -20.50 3.54 5.91
C GLN A 378 -19.33 4.47 6.26
N MET A 379 -19.64 5.68 6.73
CA MET A 379 -18.61 6.63 7.13
C MET A 379 -17.82 6.14 8.35
N ARG A 380 -18.47 5.45 9.28
CA ARG A 380 -17.80 4.82 10.43
C ARG A 380 -16.74 3.82 9.99
N GLN A 381 -17.05 2.91 9.05
CA GLN A 381 -16.08 1.94 8.53
C GLN A 381 -14.92 2.63 7.81
N THR A 382 -15.22 3.59 6.95
CA THR A 382 -14.21 4.35 6.21
C THR A 382 -13.28 5.12 7.15
N ALA A 383 -13.84 5.85 8.12
CA ALA A 383 -13.06 6.66 9.05
C ALA A 383 -12.26 5.80 10.04
N THR A 384 -12.78 4.65 10.48
CA THR A 384 -12.03 3.72 11.34
C THR A 384 -10.78 3.18 10.63
N GLY A 385 -10.95 2.69 9.38
CA GLY A 385 -9.83 2.17 8.60
C GLY A 385 -8.78 3.25 8.29
N ALA A 386 -9.25 4.45 7.91
CA ALA A 386 -8.38 5.58 7.61
C ALA A 386 -7.61 6.08 8.85
N LEU A 387 -8.27 6.14 10.02
CA LEU A 387 -7.65 6.54 11.28
C LEU A 387 -6.62 5.52 11.77
N ALA A 388 -6.92 4.22 11.67
CA ALA A 388 -5.99 3.16 12.01
C ALA A 388 -4.74 3.21 11.12
N ALA A 389 -4.90 3.33 9.79
CA ALA A 389 -3.78 3.49 8.86
C ALA A 389 -2.93 4.72 9.17
N GLY A 390 -3.57 5.83 9.59
CA GLY A 390 -2.89 7.06 9.98
C GLY A 390 -2.13 6.92 11.28
N LEU A 391 -2.80 6.59 12.37
CA LEU A 391 -2.21 6.58 13.71
C LEU A 391 -1.16 5.49 13.90
N LEU A 392 -1.32 4.32 13.28
CA LEU A 392 -0.38 3.22 13.37
C LEU A 392 0.67 3.23 12.26
N GLY A 393 0.26 3.51 11.03
CA GLY A 393 1.14 3.48 9.85
C GLY A 393 1.69 4.84 9.42
N GLY A 394 1.18 5.96 9.91
CA GLY A 394 1.58 7.31 9.46
C GLY A 394 1.13 7.64 8.03
N ILE A 395 0.09 6.94 7.52
CA ILE A 395 -0.40 7.05 6.15
C ILE A 395 -1.66 7.91 6.13
N SER A 396 -1.59 9.10 5.53
CA SER A 396 -2.69 10.07 5.49
C SER A 396 -3.61 9.92 4.29
N GLU A 397 -3.20 9.21 3.25
CA GLU A 397 -3.94 9.06 1.99
C GLU A 397 -5.36 8.48 2.17
N PRO A 398 -5.61 7.44 3.00
CA PRO A 398 -6.96 6.95 3.23
C PRO A 398 -7.89 8.01 3.83
N SER A 399 -7.39 8.82 4.77
CA SER A 399 -8.14 9.95 5.34
C SER A 399 -8.42 11.02 4.28
N LEU A 400 -7.41 11.33 3.48
CA LEU A 400 -7.48 12.41 2.51
C LEU A 400 -8.42 12.07 1.35
N TYR A 401 -8.22 10.92 0.69
CA TYR A 401 -9.02 10.52 -0.47
C TYR A 401 -10.40 9.97 -0.08
N GLY A 402 -10.47 9.19 0.99
CA GLY A 402 -11.72 8.61 1.45
C GLY A 402 -12.68 9.61 2.08
N ILE A 403 -12.16 10.70 2.68
CA ILE A 403 -12.97 11.62 3.48
C ILE A 403 -12.74 13.09 3.09
N HIS A 404 -11.51 13.61 3.22
CA HIS A 404 -11.27 15.06 3.21
C HIS A 404 -11.55 15.70 1.85
N LEU A 405 -11.20 15.04 0.75
CA LEU A 405 -11.45 15.56 -0.61
C LEU A 405 -12.94 15.49 -0.99
N ARG A 406 -13.70 14.59 -0.39
CA ARG A 406 -15.16 14.50 -0.57
C ARG A 406 -15.86 15.64 0.15
N PHE A 407 -15.40 16.00 1.36
CA PHE A 407 -16.00 17.01 2.22
C PHE A 407 -15.07 18.21 2.40
N LYS A 408 -15.05 19.12 1.42
CA LYS A 408 -14.12 20.27 1.35
C LYS A 408 -14.11 21.14 2.63
N LYS A 409 -15.20 21.16 3.40
CA LYS A 409 -15.28 21.89 4.67
C LYS A 409 -14.30 21.38 5.73
N ILE A 410 -13.85 20.12 5.64
CA ILE A 410 -12.85 19.56 6.55
C ILE A 410 -11.55 20.36 6.53
N TYR A 411 -11.13 20.86 5.37
CA TYR A 411 -9.92 21.68 5.27
C TYR A 411 -9.94 22.89 6.20
N SER A 412 -11.06 23.59 6.28
CA SER A 412 -11.18 24.76 7.19
C SER A 412 -11.18 24.40 8.68
N ARG A 413 -11.35 23.11 9.04
CA ARG A 413 -11.27 22.60 10.42
C ARG A 413 -9.91 21.99 10.71
N MET A 414 -9.26 21.43 9.70
CA MET A 414 -7.95 20.81 9.81
C MET A 414 -6.80 21.83 9.80
N LEU A 415 -6.87 22.86 8.95
CA LEU A 415 -5.81 23.87 8.83
C LEU A 415 -5.46 24.60 10.14
N PRO A 416 -6.43 24.96 11.02
CA PRO A 416 -6.10 25.50 12.34
C PRO A 416 -5.28 24.53 13.19
N GLY A 417 -5.54 23.22 13.12
CA GLY A 417 -4.72 22.21 13.79
C GLY A 417 -3.29 22.14 13.21
N CYS A 418 -3.15 22.23 11.88
CA CYS A 418 -1.83 22.35 11.23
C CYS A 418 -1.08 23.58 11.74
N LEU A 419 -1.76 24.71 11.86
CA LEU A 419 -1.19 25.96 12.37
C LEU A 419 -0.75 25.82 13.84
N VAL A 420 -1.58 25.26 14.69
CA VAL A 420 -1.27 25.07 16.13
C VAL A 420 -0.04 24.16 16.29
N GLY A 421 0.00 23.02 15.60
CA GLY A 421 1.16 22.13 15.64
C GLY A 421 2.43 22.79 15.10
N GLY A 422 2.32 23.50 13.98
CA GLY A 422 3.41 24.28 13.41
C GLY A 422 3.94 25.38 14.32
N LEU A 423 3.05 26.12 14.99
CA LEU A 423 3.40 27.16 15.97
C LEU A 423 4.17 26.57 17.16
N ILE A 424 3.72 25.45 17.71
CA ILE A 424 4.39 24.80 18.86
C ILE A 424 5.80 24.35 18.46
N ILE A 425 5.96 23.72 17.29
CA ILE A 425 7.28 23.31 16.77
C ILE A 425 8.16 24.55 16.53
N GLY A 426 7.59 25.60 15.95
CA GLY A 426 8.32 26.82 15.63
C GLY A 426 8.81 27.57 16.88
N ILE A 427 7.96 27.70 17.90
CA ILE A 427 8.33 28.29 19.21
C ILE A 427 9.41 27.44 19.90
N GLY A 428 9.35 26.12 19.76
CA GLY A 428 10.36 25.20 20.27
C GLY A 428 11.70 25.20 19.51
N GLY A 429 11.86 26.03 18.48
CA GLY A 429 13.10 26.15 17.71
C GLY A 429 13.28 25.16 16.56
N GLY A 430 12.20 24.46 16.19
CA GLY A 430 12.21 23.42 15.16
C GLY A 430 12.46 22.02 15.71
N LEU A 431 12.42 21.03 14.84
CA LEU A 431 12.65 19.60 15.17
C LEU A 431 13.53 18.96 14.10
N LYS A 432 14.35 18.04 14.51
CA LYS A 432 15.21 17.25 13.63
C LYS A 432 15.00 15.75 13.86
N ILE A 433 15.25 14.97 12.83
CA ILE A 433 15.26 13.53 12.89
C ILE A 433 16.43 12.97 12.08
N LYS A 434 17.06 11.91 12.57
CA LYS A 434 18.25 11.32 11.94
C LYS A 434 17.96 10.14 11.02
N ALA A 435 16.71 9.67 11.01
CA ALA A 435 16.26 8.60 10.15
C ALA A 435 14.90 8.94 9.55
N PHE A 436 14.61 8.43 8.36
CA PHE A 436 13.28 8.61 7.75
C PHE A 436 12.28 7.68 8.41
N VAL A 437 11.17 8.24 8.91
CA VAL A 437 10.05 7.50 9.48
C VAL A 437 8.73 8.02 8.94
N PHE A 438 7.72 7.15 8.89
CA PHE A 438 6.35 7.58 8.65
C PHE A 438 5.76 8.10 9.96
N THR A 439 5.30 9.34 9.96
CA THR A 439 4.88 10.06 11.17
C THR A 439 3.57 9.49 11.75
N SER A 440 3.71 8.57 12.70
CA SER A 440 2.64 7.87 13.42
C SER A 440 2.81 8.02 14.94
N LEU A 441 1.87 7.52 15.72
CA LEU A 441 2.01 7.45 17.18
C LEU A 441 3.27 6.67 17.60
N LEU A 442 3.55 5.59 16.87
CA LEU A 442 4.68 4.73 17.17
C LEU A 442 6.03 5.41 16.93
N THR A 443 6.11 6.36 16.01
CA THR A 443 7.36 7.00 15.59
C THR A 443 7.71 8.28 16.35
N ILE A 444 6.87 8.71 17.30
CA ILE A 444 7.14 9.89 18.14
C ILE A 444 8.53 9.82 18.80
N PRO A 445 8.99 8.68 19.34
CA PRO A 445 10.30 8.58 20.00
C PRO A 445 11.52 8.73 19.06
N ALA A 446 11.33 8.74 17.75
CA ALA A 446 12.42 8.89 16.77
C ALA A 446 12.92 10.33 16.60
N PHE A 447 12.18 11.33 17.12
CA PHE A 447 12.53 12.75 17.01
C PHE A 447 13.49 13.20 18.12
N ASP A 448 14.33 14.18 17.84
CA ASP A 448 15.36 14.71 18.75
C ASP A 448 14.79 15.31 20.04
N ASN A 449 13.62 15.96 19.94
CA ASN A 449 12.87 16.49 21.09
C ASN A 449 11.49 15.83 21.15
N ILE A 450 11.45 14.66 21.79
CA ILE A 450 10.25 13.81 21.90
C ILE A 450 9.07 14.58 22.52
N LEU A 451 9.33 15.33 23.61
CA LEU A 451 8.28 16.04 24.33
C LEU A 451 7.68 17.17 23.48
N LEU A 452 8.52 17.97 22.83
CA LEU A 452 8.08 19.05 21.93
C LEU A 452 7.25 18.46 20.79
N TYR A 453 7.74 17.38 20.16
CA TYR A 453 7.03 16.74 19.07
C TYR A 453 5.69 16.16 19.53
N ALA A 454 5.66 15.44 20.64
CA ALA A 454 4.43 14.89 21.19
C ALA A 454 3.39 15.98 21.48
N ILE A 455 3.77 17.05 22.17
CA ILE A 455 2.86 18.17 22.46
C ILE A 455 2.32 18.79 21.16
N ALA A 456 3.18 19.02 20.17
CA ALA A 456 2.78 19.62 18.90
C ALA A 456 1.78 18.76 18.13
N VAL A 457 2.05 17.46 17.99
CA VAL A 457 1.19 16.55 17.20
C VAL A 457 -0.13 16.26 17.92
N PHE A 458 -0.12 16.10 19.24
CA PHE A 458 -1.36 15.92 19.99
C PHE A 458 -2.21 17.19 20.02
N ALA A 459 -1.61 18.39 20.12
CA ALA A 459 -2.33 19.65 20.01
C ALA A 459 -2.94 19.84 18.63
N ALA A 460 -2.19 19.50 17.55
CA ALA A 460 -2.70 19.53 16.18
C ALA A 460 -3.89 18.58 15.99
N PHE A 461 -3.76 17.34 16.49
CA PHE A 461 -4.81 16.32 16.46
C PHE A 461 -6.07 16.78 17.21
N ALA A 462 -5.92 17.22 18.48
CA ALA A 462 -7.04 17.64 19.32
C ALA A 462 -7.76 18.85 18.74
N THR A 463 -7.02 19.86 18.25
CA THR A 463 -7.59 21.05 17.64
C THR A 463 -8.45 20.68 16.42
N SER A 464 -7.94 19.88 15.51
CA SER A 464 -8.67 19.46 14.31
C SER A 464 -9.89 18.60 14.66
N MET A 465 -9.74 17.66 15.59
CA MET A 465 -10.83 16.78 16.05
C MET A 465 -11.98 17.62 16.66
N LEU A 466 -11.65 18.50 17.59
CA LEU A 466 -12.66 19.34 18.25
C LEU A 466 -13.36 20.27 17.26
N LEU A 467 -12.63 20.91 16.35
CA LEU A 467 -13.24 21.77 15.33
C LEU A 467 -14.20 21.00 14.41
N VAL A 468 -13.88 19.76 14.04
CA VAL A 468 -14.80 18.91 13.26
C VAL A 468 -16.02 18.53 14.08
N ILE A 469 -15.87 18.18 15.36
CA ILE A 469 -16.99 17.82 16.24
C ILE A 469 -17.93 19.00 16.46
N PHE A 470 -17.38 20.21 16.74
CA PHE A 470 -18.19 21.38 17.05
C PHE A 470 -18.84 22.02 15.83
N PHE A 471 -18.11 22.15 14.72
CA PHE A 471 -18.58 22.88 13.53
C PHE A 471 -19.11 21.99 12.42
N ASP A 472 -19.07 20.68 12.58
CA ASP A 472 -19.38 19.65 11.60
C ASP A 472 -18.58 19.81 10.27
N TYR A 473 -18.43 18.73 9.53
CA TYR A 473 -17.73 18.71 8.26
C TYR A 473 -18.68 18.71 7.06
N ARG A 474 -19.97 18.47 7.30
CA ARG A 474 -21.04 18.32 6.30
C ARG A 474 -21.78 19.63 6.08
N SER A 475 -22.42 19.77 4.93
CA SER A 475 -23.44 20.78 4.68
C SER A 475 -24.73 20.44 5.46
N ALA A 476 -25.65 21.39 5.55
CA ALA A 476 -26.95 21.14 6.17
C ALA A 476 -27.75 20.06 5.43
N GLU A 477 -27.64 20.03 4.09
CA GLU A 477 -28.29 19.07 3.21
C GLU A 477 -27.72 17.65 3.39
N GLU A 478 -26.38 17.50 3.38
CA GLU A 478 -25.70 16.24 3.61
C GLU A 478 -26.04 15.64 4.98
N LYS A 479 -26.14 16.50 6.00
CA LYS A 479 -26.51 16.10 7.36
C LYS A 479 -27.97 15.62 7.45
N ALA A 480 -28.89 16.29 6.75
CA ALA A 480 -30.28 15.90 6.66
C ALA A 480 -30.42 14.55 5.92
N ALA A 481 -29.68 14.35 4.84
CA ALA A 481 -29.69 13.10 4.08
C ALA A 481 -29.19 11.90 4.90
N VAL A 482 -28.12 12.07 5.69
CA VAL A 482 -27.62 10.99 6.56
C VAL A 482 -28.65 10.63 7.64
N ARG A 483 -29.30 11.62 8.25
CA ARG A 483 -30.35 11.41 9.26
C ARG A 483 -31.58 10.71 8.68
N ALA A 484 -32.05 11.15 7.52
CA ALA A 484 -33.16 10.51 6.83
C ALA A 484 -32.88 9.03 6.50
N LYS A 485 -31.64 8.68 6.11
CA LYS A 485 -31.23 7.28 5.91
C LYS A 485 -31.18 6.50 7.22
N ALA A 486 -30.76 7.10 8.32
CA ALA A 486 -30.72 6.44 9.63
C ALA A 486 -32.12 6.23 10.20
N ASP A 487 -33.04 7.17 10.02
CA ASP A 487 -34.41 7.11 10.50
C ASP A 487 -35.26 6.13 9.65
N GLY A 488 -35.05 6.06 8.33
CA GLY A 488 -35.70 5.06 7.43
C GLY A 488 -35.28 3.63 7.69
N ALA A 489 -34.05 3.41 8.18
CA ALA A 489 -33.57 2.07 8.55
C ALA A 489 -34.12 1.57 9.89
N THR A 490 -34.72 2.45 10.71
CA THR A 490 -35.37 2.10 11.99
C THR A 490 -36.86 1.83 11.85
N ASP A 491 -37.51 2.30 10.77
CA ASP A 491 -38.95 2.16 10.57
C ASP A 491 -39.33 0.84 9.88
N ASP A 492 -38.36 0.13 9.25
CA ASP A 492 -38.58 -1.18 8.62
C ASP A 492 -38.40 -2.37 9.59
N GLY A 493 -38.13 -2.07 10.88
CA GLY A 493 -37.90 -3.06 11.95
C GLY A 493 -39.12 -3.32 12.88
N THR A 494 -40.26 -2.61 12.71
CA THR A 494 -41.38 -2.70 13.62
C THR A 494 -42.76 -2.87 12.93
N ALA A 495 -42.88 -3.82 12.01
CA ALA A 495 -44.17 -4.29 11.57
C ALA A 495 -44.09 -5.77 11.20
N GLY A 496 -44.51 -6.62 12.10
CA GLY A 496 -44.88 -7.96 11.69
C GLY A 496 -44.59 -9.07 12.69
N GLY A 497 -45.57 -9.37 13.57
CA GLY A 497 -45.90 -10.73 13.90
C GLY A 497 -45.46 -11.28 15.24
N GLY A 498 -46.41 -11.23 16.14
CA GLY A 498 -46.36 -11.87 17.45
C GLY A 498 -46.48 -13.40 17.43
N ALA A 499 -46.38 -13.93 18.65
CA ALA A 499 -46.64 -15.28 19.15
C ALA A 499 -45.42 -16.24 19.00
N THR A 500 -44.96 -16.91 20.01
CA THR A 500 -45.48 -17.44 21.27
C THR A 500 -44.30 -17.90 22.15
N SER A 501 -44.55 -17.74 23.44
CA SER A 501 -43.85 -18.22 24.61
C SER A 501 -43.33 -19.67 24.58
N ALA A 502 -42.14 -19.86 25.16
CA ALA A 502 -41.94 -20.96 26.12
C ALA A 502 -40.79 -20.61 27.10
N GLU A 503 -41.19 -20.55 28.36
CA GLU A 503 -40.36 -20.47 29.57
C GLU A 503 -39.46 -21.69 29.73
N ALA A 504 -38.27 -21.47 30.29
CA ALA A 504 -37.68 -22.33 31.34
C ALA A 504 -36.47 -21.61 31.97
N ASP A 505 -36.66 -21.02 33.01
CA ASP A 505 -36.26 -20.98 34.41
C ASP A 505 -35.06 -21.88 34.79
N SER A 506 -34.06 -21.28 35.41
CA SER A 506 -33.44 -21.61 36.72
C SER A 506 -32.11 -20.85 36.89
N LYS A 507 -32.16 -19.86 37.73
CA LYS A 507 -31.60 -19.71 39.10
C LYS A 507 -30.13 -20.02 39.31
N ALA A 508 -29.46 -18.94 39.63
CA ALA A 508 -28.77 -18.58 40.89
C ALA A 508 -27.40 -19.21 41.22
N GLY A 509 -26.46 -18.32 41.55
CA GLY A 509 -25.62 -18.58 42.69
C GLY A 509 -24.23 -17.94 42.66
N SER A 510 -24.13 -16.75 43.29
CA SER A 510 -23.02 -16.28 44.18
C SER A 510 -21.59 -16.13 43.68
N SER A 511 -21.14 -14.89 43.68
CA SER A 511 -19.77 -14.46 44.05
C SER A 511 -19.42 -14.85 45.49
N PRO A 512 -18.18 -14.81 46.02
CA PRO A 512 -17.26 -13.69 45.86
C PRO A 512 -15.73 -14.02 45.84
N ASP A 513 -14.96 -12.94 45.61
CA ASP A 513 -13.62 -12.60 46.15
C ASP A 513 -12.35 -13.25 45.61
N GLY A 514 -11.46 -12.37 45.16
CA GLY A 514 -10.09 -12.35 45.65
C GLY A 514 -8.95 -12.34 44.63
N SER A 515 -8.36 -11.17 44.48
CA SER A 515 -6.93 -10.87 44.26
C SER A 515 -6.24 -11.16 42.92
N SER A 516 -5.86 -10.07 42.32
CA SER A 516 -4.55 -9.71 41.71
C SER A 516 -3.59 -10.82 41.28
N ALA A 517 -3.22 -10.85 40.03
CA ALA A 517 -1.85 -10.69 39.50
C ALA A 517 -1.73 -11.11 38.01
N SER A 518 -0.90 -10.33 37.31
CA SER A 518 -0.15 -10.62 36.09
C SER A 518 -0.90 -10.85 34.76
N GLY A 519 -1.00 -9.78 33.99
CA GLY A 519 -1.31 -9.79 32.55
C GLY A 519 -0.08 -10.05 31.67
N ALA A 520 0.58 -11.19 31.82
CA ALA A 520 1.71 -11.57 30.96
C ALA A 520 1.49 -12.87 30.16
N ASP A 521 0.46 -13.66 30.51
CA ASP A 521 0.27 -14.98 29.90
C ASP A 521 -0.73 -15.05 28.73
N THR A 522 -1.44 -13.96 28.44
CA THR A 522 -2.49 -13.99 27.37
C THR A 522 -1.91 -13.81 25.96
N ALA A 523 -0.68 -13.27 25.83
CA ALA A 523 -0.03 -13.13 24.54
C ALA A 523 0.68 -14.42 24.06
N ALA A 524 1.13 -15.25 24.99
CA ALA A 524 1.79 -16.51 24.67
C ALA A 524 0.80 -17.63 24.29
N GLN A 525 -0.43 -17.58 24.81
CA GLN A 525 -1.47 -18.56 24.48
C GLN A 525 -2.11 -18.32 23.10
N SER A 526 -2.17 -17.08 22.62
CA SER A 526 -2.68 -16.80 21.26
C SER A 526 -1.72 -17.22 20.15
N ILE A 527 -0.40 -17.21 20.41
CA ILE A 527 0.61 -17.69 19.44
C ILE A 527 0.71 -19.23 19.47
N GLY A 528 0.52 -19.84 20.62
CA GLY A 528 0.48 -21.30 20.76
C GLY A 528 -0.74 -21.94 20.08
N ASN A 529 -1.91 -21.30 20.15
CA ASN A 529 -3.12 -21.79 19.51
C ASN A 529 -3.09 -21.63 17.99
N ALA A 530 -2.51 -20.54 17.47
CA ALA A 530 -2.35 -20.37 16.02
C ALA A 530 -1.35 -21.37 15.40
N ALA A 531 -0.30 -21.74 16.14
CA ALA A 531 0.63 -22.79 15.71
C ALA A 531 0.01 -24.19 15.81
N SER A 532 -0.82 -24.47 16.82
CA SER A 532 -1.50 -25.76 16.98
C SER A 532 -2.66 -25.94 16.01
N GLU A 533 -3.35 -24.85 15.61
CA GLU A 533 -4.37 -24.89 14.54
C GLU A 533 -3.74 -25.03 13.16
N ALA A 534 -2.56 -24.47 12.92
CA ALA A 534 -1.80 -24.67 11.69
C ALA A 534 -1.25 -26.10 11.58
N ASP A 535 -0.76 -26.68 12.68
CA ASP A 535 -0.29 -28.08 12.72
C ASP A 535 -1.48 -29.08 12.67
N ALA A 536 -2.63 -28.75 13.25
CA ALA A 536 -3.83 -29.56 13.15
C ALA A 536 -4.47 -29.46 11.74
N ALA A 537 -4.39 -28.32 11.08
CA ALA A 537 -4.79 -28.16 9.67
C ALA A 537 -3.83 -28.90 8.72
N ALA A 538 -2.53 -28.88 8.99
CA ALA A 538 -1.54 -29.64 8.24
C ALA A 538 -1.66 -31.16 8.47
N ALA A 539 -2.00 -31.61 9.67
CA ALA A 539 -2.24 -33.02 9.99
C ALA A 539 -3.56 -33.55 9.40
N ASN A 540 -4.58 -32.72 9.23
CA ASN A 540 -5.83 -33.08 8.52
C ASN A 540 -5.70 -33.00 6.99
N ALA A 541 -4.74 -32.24 6.45
CA ALA A 541 -4.44 -32.22 5.01
C ALA A 541 -3.66 -33.45 4.53
N SER A 542 -3.13 -34.28 5.42
CA SER A 542 -2.25 -35.41 5.08
C SER A 542 -2.93 -36.76 4.90
N SER A 543 -4.28 -36.86 4.80
CA SER A 543 -4.96 -38.11 4.44
C SER A 543 -6.19 -37.87 3.57
N ILE A 544 -5.94 -37.50 2.31
CA ILE A 544 -6.97 -37.61 1.30
C ILE A 544 -7.24 -39.10 1.07
N SER A 545 -8.51 -39.51 1.22
CA SER A 545 -8.85 -40.91 1.02
C SER A 545 -8.59 -41.29 -0.45
N GLN A 546 -8.00 -42.42 -0.65
CA GLN A 546 -7.67 -42.98 -2.00
C GLN A 546 -8.92 -43.02 -2.90
N SER A 547 -10.13 -43.19 -2.28
CA SER A 547 -11.40 -43.13 -3.00
C SER A 547 -11.70 -41.77 -3.64
N ARG A 548 -11.38 -40.65 -2.99
CA ARG A 548 -11.58 -39.31 -3.57
C ARG A 548 -10.62 -39.01 -4.73
N VAL A 549 -9.41 -39.57 -4.67
CA VAL A 549 -8.46 -39.49 -5.78
C VAL A 549 -8.95 -40.28 -6.98
N GLU A 550 -9.49 -41.48 -6.74
CA GLU A 550 -10.07 -42.33 -7.79
C GLU A 550 -11.33 -41.69 -8.40
N GLU A 551 -12.18 -41.06 -7.62
CA GLU A 551 -13.34 -40.32 -8.09
C GLU A 551 -12.94 -39.13 -8.98
N LEU A 552 -11.88 -38.39 -8.60
CA LEU A 552 -11.32 -37.30 -9.41
C LEU A 552 -10.79 -37.83 -10.75
N ILE A 553 -9.99 -38.88 -10.71
CA ILE A 553 -9.42 -39.51 -11.91
C ILE A 553 -10.53 -40.07 -12.81
N SER A 554 -11.55 -40.68 -12.23
CA SER A 554 -12.71 -41.19 -12.97
C SER A 554 -13.46 -40.06 -13.68
N GLY A 555 -13.71 -38.94 -12.98
CA GLY A 555 -14.36 -37.76 -13.56
C GLY A 555 -13.53 -37.08 -14.65
N LEU A 556 -12.21 -37.27 -14.68
CA LEU A 556 -11.32 -36.80 -15.74
C LEU A 556 -11.23 -37.75 -16.94
N GLY A 557 -12.06 -38.80 -16.96
CA GLY A 557 -12.06 -39.80 -18.04
C GLY A 557 -11.14 -41.00 -17.81
N GLY A 558 -10.68 -41.21 -16.58
CA GLY A 558 -9.83 -42.33 -16.19
C GLY A 558 -8.32 -42.02 -16.27
N ARG A 559 -7.51 -42.92 -15.68
CA ARG A 559 -6.05 -42.74 -15.60
C ARG A 559 -5.39 -42.65 -16.99
N ASP A 560 -5.89 -43.36 -17.97
CA ASP A 560 -5.34 -43.37 -19.33
C ASP A 560 -5.59 -42.05 -20.07
N ASN A 561 -6.59 -41.28 -19.64
CA ASN A 561 -6.89 -39.96 -20.20
C ASN A 561 -6.09 -38.83 -19.51
N VAL A 562 -5.56 -39.06 -18.32
CA VAL A 562 -4.83 -38.04 -17.54
C VAL A 562 -3.34 -38.10 -17.88
N GLY A 563 -2.80 -37.02 -18.40
CA GLY A 563 -1.39 -36.84 -18.70
C GLY A 563 -0.62 -36.31 -17.48
N THR A 564 -0.38 -35.02 -17.41
CA THR A 564 0.32 -34.36 -16.28
C THR A 564 -0.65 -33.72 -15.31
N ILE A 565 -0.32 -33.78 -14.01
CA ILE A 565 -1.05 -33.12 -12.95
C ILE A 565 -0.06 -32.27 -12.14
N ASP A 566 -0.26 -30.96 -12.15
CA ASP A 566 0.58 -30.00 -11.44
C ASP A 566 -0.24 -29.14 -10.49
N SER A 567 0.24 -28.89 -9.29
CA SER A 567 -0.31 -27.86 -8.39
C SER A 567 0.22 -26.49 -8.81
N ILE A 568 -0.64 -25.67 -9.44
CA ILE A 568 -0.26 -24.32 -9.91
C ILE A 568 -0.58 -23.22 -8.90
N ALA A 569 -1.38 -23.53 -7.87
CA ALA A 569 -1.70 -22.64 -6.75
C ALA A 569 -2.15 -23.47 -5.55
N THR A 570 -2.16 -22.88 -4.36
CA THR A 570 -2.62 -23.53 -3.12
C THR A 570 -4.03 -24.11 -3.20
N THR A 571 -4.83 -23.73 -4.21
CA THR A 571 -6.24 -24.11 -4.36
C THR A 571 -6.56 -24.75 -5.69
N ARG A 572 -5.60 -24.98 -6.60
CA ARG A 572 -5.85 -25.42 -7.97
C ARG A 572 -4.86 -26.45 -8.46
N LEU A 573 -5.39 -27.49 -9.15
CA LEU A 573 -4.60 -28.37 -10.00
C LEU A 573 -4.72 -27.95 -11.47
N ARG A 574 -3.62 -28.05 -12.21
CA ARG A 574 -3.59 -28.05 -13.68
C ARG A 574 -3.47 -29.50 -14.12
N VAL A 575 -4.39 -29.96 -14.91
CA VAL A 575 -4.43 -31.33 -15.42
C VAL A 575 -4.41 -31.29 -16.94
N GLU A 576 -3.50 -32.02 -17.55
CA GLU A 576 -3.50 -32.27 -18.99
C GLU A 576 -4.21 -33.58 -19.28
N VAL A 577 -5.21 -33.55 -20.15
CA VAL A 577 -5.96 -34.74 -20.59
C VAL A 577 -5.73 -34.98 -22.08
N GLN A 578 -5.75 -36.27 -22.49
CA GLN A 578 -5.56 -36.64 -23.89
C GLN A 578 -6.80 -36.36 -24.73
N ASP A 579 -8.00 -36.56 -24.14
CA ASP A 579 -9.29 -36.32 -24.78
C ASP A 579 -10.23 -35.59 -23.80
N SER A 580 -10.46 -34.31 -24.07
CA SER A 580 -11.39 -33.46 -23.24
C SER A 580 -12.84 -33.91 -23.29
N SER A 581 -13.26 -34.68 -24.31
CA SER A 581 -14.63 -35.17 -24.42
C SER A 581 -14.98 -36.26 -23.40
N LEU A 582 -13.97 -36.86 -22.77
CA LEU A 582 -14.11 -37.87 -21.72
C LEU A 582 -14.21 -37.27 -20.32
N VAL A 583 -14.03 -35.97 -20.18
CA VAL A 583 -14.14 -35.26 -18.87
C VAL A 583 -15.61 -35.06 -18.50
N ASP A 584 -16.02 -35.67 -17.39
CA ASP A 584 -17.37 -35.56 -16.84
C ASP A 584 -17.41 -34.54 -15.72
N ILE A 585 -17.91 -33.33 -16.02
CA ILE A 585 -18.00 -32.21 -15.06
C ILE A 585 -18.98 -32.51 -13.92
N ASP A 586 -20.05 -33.27 -14.19
CA ASP A 586 -21.04 -33.62 -13.18
C ASP A 586 -20.48 -34.65 -12.19
N ALA A 587 -19.69 -35.60 -12.67
CA ALA A 587 -18.95 -36.54 -11.83
C ALA A 587 -17.90 -35.81 -10.97
N LEU A 588 -17.15 -34.83 -11.54
CA LEU A 588 -16.21 -34.00 -10.80
C LEU A 588 -16.88 -33.18 -9.71
N ASN A 589 -18.01 -32.55 -10.01
CA ASN A 589 -18.78 -31.79 -9.01
C ASN A 589 -19.32 -32.71 -7.88
N SER A 590 -19.72 -33.92 -8.21
CA SER A 590 -20.19 -34.92 -7.24
C SER A 590 -19.08 -35.43 -6.32
N ALA A 591 -17.82 -35.43 -6.78
CA ALA A 591 -16.62 -35.72 -5.99
C ALA A 591 -16.21 -34.58 -5.05
N GLY A 592 -17.00 -33.51 -4.93
CA GLY A 592 -16.77 -32.39 -4.03
C GLY A 592 -15.76 -31.36 -4.56
N ILE A 593 -15.58 -31.30 -5.88
CA ILE A 593 -14.75 -30.32 -6.55
C ILE A 593 -15.51 -29.00 -6.69
N ALA A 594 -14.90 -27.90 -6.29
CA ALA A 594 -15.51 -26.58 -6.33
C ALA A 594 -15.68 -26.01 -7.75
N GLY A 595 -15.04 -26.63 -8.75
CA GLY A 595 -15.17 -26.30 -10.17
C GLY A 595 -14.06 -26.87 -11.02
N ALA A 596 -14.38 -27.20 -12.28
CA ALA A 596 -13.43 -27.64 -13.31
C ALA A 596 -13.65 -26.80 -14.57
N VAL A 597 -12.58 -26.29 -15.18
CA VAL A 597 -12.63 -25.43 -16.36
C VAL A 597 -11.50 -25.79 -17.33
N GLU A 598 -11.85 -26.04 -18.58
CA GLU A 598 -10.86 -26.16 -19.65
C GLU A 598 -10.32 -24.77 -20.03
N VAL A 599 -9.02 -24.57 -19.86
CA VAL A 599 -8.36 -23.27 -20.12
C VAL A 599 -7.65 -23.22 -21.47
N LEU A 600 -7.27 -24.39 -21.99
CA LEU A 600 -6.74 -24.62 -23.32
C LEU A 600 -7.20 -26.01 -23.78
N PRO A 601 -7.28 -26.30 -25.07
CA PRO A 601 -7.63 -27.64 -25.53
C PRO A 601 -6.77 -28.73 -24.86
N GLY A 602 -7.43 -29.62 -24.11
CA GLY A 602 -6.75 -30.69 -23.36
C GLY A 602 -6.14 -30.25 -22.01
N VAL A 603 -6.29 -28.99 -21.57
CA VAL A 603 -5.73 -28.49 -20.30
C VAL A 603 -6.83 -28.00 -19.38
N TRP A 604 -7.00 -28.64 -18.26
CA TRP A 604 -8.03 -28.34 -17.27
C TRP A 604 -7.50 -27.73 -15.98
N HIS A 605 -8.18 -26.76 -15.43
CA HIS A 605 -7.97 -26.26 -14.08
C HIS A 605 -9.06 -26.78 -13.15
N ILE A 606 -8.66 -27.54 -12.13
CA ILE A 606 -9.54 -28.13 -11.13
C ILE A 606 -9.40 -27.36 -9.83
N ILE A 607 -10.49 -26.85 -9.29
CA ILE A 607 -10.53 -26.05 -8.05
C ILE A 607 -10.90 -26.96 -6.88
N LEU A 608 -9.93 -27.25 -6.02
CA LEU A 608 -10.03 -28.17 -4.88
C LEU A 608 -9.93 -27.46 -3.52
N GLY A 609 -9.77 -26.14 -3.50
CA GLY A 609 -9.51 -25.41 -2.25
C GLY A 609 -8.14 -25.77 -1.67
N GLN A 610 -8.00 -25.78 -0.35
CA GLN A 610 -6.71 -26.02 0.33
C GLN A 610 -6.18 -27.46 0.16
N GLU A 611 -6.96 -28.36 -0.40
CA GLU A 611 -6.59 -29.76 -0.61
C GLU A 611 -5.79 -30.01 -1.92
N ALA A 612 -5.63 -29.00 -2.78
CA ALA A 612 -5.04 -29.17 -4.11
C ALA A 612 -3.60 -29.72 -4.08
N LEU A 613 -2.78 -29.28 -3.13
CA LEU A 613 -1.40 -29.74 -2.98
C LEU A 613 -1.36 -31.23 -2.59
N ALA A 614 -2.16 -31.62 -1.63
CA ALA A 614 -2.21 -33.00 -1.14
C ALA A 614 -2.77 -33.98 -2.20
N PHE A 615 -3.73 -33.53 -3.04
CA PHE A 615 -4.17 -34.29 -4.21
C PHE A 615 -3.03 -34.48 -5.23
N ALA A 616 -2.27 -33.43 -5.56
CA ALA A 616 -1.14 -33.53 -6.49
C ALA A 616 -0.09 -34.51 -6.00
N GLU A 617 0.28 -34.47 -4.72
CA GLU A 617 1.26 -35.36 -4.10
C GLU A 617 0.78 -36.80 -4.07
N THR A 618 -0.51 -37.07 -3.73
CA THR A 618 -1.08 -38.42 -3.66
C THR A 618 -1.17 -39.07 -5.05
N ILE A 619 -1.54 -38.28 -6.09
CA ILE A 619 -1.61 -38.80 -7.47
C ILE A 619 -0.20 -39.05 -8.04
N SER A 620 0.77 -38.20 -7.70
CA SER A 620 2.17 -38.39 -8.16
C SER A 620 2.88 -39.56 -7.47
N ALA A 621 2.41 -40.01 -6.32
CA ALA A 621 2.98 -41.10 -5.52
C ALA A 621 2.39 -42.49 -5.87
N GLY A 622 1.28 -42.58 -6.61
CA GLY A 622 0.59 -43.82 -7.00
C GLY A 622 0.49 -44.01 -8.51
#